data_62b626626431a8ab6f4bbb623ee9cc7f
#
_entry.id   62b626626431a8ab6f4bbb623ee9cc7f
#
_cell.length_a   1.000
_cell.length_b   1.000
_cell.length_c   1.000
_cell.angle_alpha   90.00
_cell.angle_beta   90.00
_cell.angle_gamma   90.00
#
_symmetry.space_group_name_H-M   'P 1'
#
loop_
_entity.id
_entity.type
_entity.pdbx_description
1 polymer ?
#
loop_
_entity_poly.entity_id
_entity_poly.type
_entity_poly.pdbx_seq_one_letter_code
_entity_poly.pdbx_strand_id
1 'polypeptide(L)'
;MYTPPHFREDDITLLHEAIRRIAFGTLVTLGPGGLVASHVPMLLDTGKGEHGTLTGHLAKANIQTKTEASDIEALAIFQGPEAYITPNWYATKQEHGKVVPTWNYVAVHAYGPISFFEDAERLRDQVSRLTDRHEAANAEPWALNLSLIHI
;
A
#
# COMPACT_ATOMS: atom_id res chain seq x y z
N MET A 1 7.43 -10.59 -6.09
CA MET A 1 8.02 -11.11 -4.81
C MET A 1 8.07 -12.63 -4.90
N TYR A 2 9.17 -13.27 -4.45
CA TYR A 2 9.22 -14.73 -4.30
C TYR A 2 8.37 -15.16 -3.10
N THR A 3 7.40 -16.03 -3.33
CA THR A 3 6.46 -16.47 -2.29
C THR A 3 6.30 -18.00 -2.41
N PRO A 4 6.87 -18.78 -1.48
CA PRO A 4 6.65 -20.23 -1.45
C PRO A 4 5.15 -20.55 -1.31
N PRO A 5 4.66 -21.66 -1.90
CA PRO A 5 3.23 -21.98 -1.93
C PRO A 5 2.54 -21.98 -0.55
N HIS A 6 3.25 -22.42 0.50
CA HIS A 6 2.70 -22.48 1.86
C HIS A 6 2.64 -21.12 2.61
N PHE A 7 3.22 -20.07 2.02
CA PHE A 7 3.12 -18.69 2.54
C PHE A 7 2.32 -17.77 1.63
N ARG A 8 1.82 -18.32 0.53
CA ARG A 8 1.07 -17.56 -0.46
C ARG A 8 -0.39 -17.46 -0.06
N GLU A 9 -0.93 -16.25 -0.14
CA GLU A 9 -2.36 -15.99 -0.03
C GLU A 9 -2.91 -15.63 -1.41
N ASP A 10 -3.94 -16.34 -1.84
CA ASP A 10 -4.61 -16.16 -3.13
C ASP A 10 -6.06 -15.67 -2.98
N ASP A 11 -6.60 -15.64 -1.75
CA ASP A 11 -7.94 -15.08 -1.51
C ASP A 11 -7.89 -13.56 -1.65
N ILE A 12 -8.46 -13.06 -2.73
CA ILE A 12 -8.51 -11.63 -3.03
C ILE A 12 -9.20 -10.82 -1.91
N THR A 13 -10.13 -11.42 -1.18
CA THR A 13 -10.83 -10.75 -0.07
C THR A 13 -9.88 -10.49 1.08
N LEU A 14 -9.05 -11.47 1.43
CA LEU A 14 -8.03 -11.33 2.46
C LEU A 14 -6.94 -10.34 2.06
N LEU A 15 -6.51 -10.37 0.79
CA LEU A 15 -5.55 -9.40 0.25
C LEU A 15 -6.11 -7.96 0.31
N HIS A 16 -7.37 -7.77 -0.06
CA HIS A 16 -8.05 -6.48 0.04
C HIS A 16 -8.19 -6.00 1.49
N GLU A 17 -8.48 -6.91 2.42
CA GLU A 17 -8.54 -6.58 3.84
C GLU A 17 -7.16 -6.13 4.36
N ALA A 18 -6.11 -6.85 4.02
CA ALA A 18 -4.74 -6.50 4.39
C ALA A 18 -4.36 -5.10 3.86
N ILE A 19 -4.64 -4.81 2.57
CA ILE A 19 -4.41 -3.49 1.97
C ILE A 19 -5.18 -2.40 2.72
N ARG A 20 -6.47 -2.64 3.03
CA ARG A 20 -7.28 -1.67 3.77
C ARG A 20 -6.77 -1.43 5.19
N ARG A 21 -6.31 -2.44 5.87
CA ARG A 21 -5.78 -2.31 7.25
C ARG A 21 -4.46 -1.57 7.29
N ILE A 22 -3.56 -1.86 6.36
CA ILE A 22 -2.25 -1.20 6.27
C ILE A 22 -2.40 0.22 5.77
N ALA A 23 -3.16 0.43 4.69
CA ALA A 23 -3.50 1.69 4.04
C ALA A 23 -2.32 2.56 3.58
N PHE A 24 -1.23 2.63 4.34
CA PHE A 24 -0.03 3.41 4.04
C PHE A 24 0.98 2.53 3.28
N GLY A 25 1.07 2.73 1.98
CA GLY A 25 1.89 1.91 1.09
C GLY A 25 3.07 2.66 0.48
N THR A 26 3.98 1.91 -0.10
CA THR A 26 5.09 2.44 -0.90
C THR A 26 4.74 2.27 -2.37
N LEU A 27 4.56 3.38 -3.07
CA LEU A 27 4.36 3.41 -4.53
C LEU A 27 5.72 3.50 -5.22
N VAL A 28 6.03 2.52 -6.04
CA VAL A 28 7.27 2.47 -6.85
C VAL A 28 6.90 2.59 -8.33
N THR A 29 7.55 3.50 -9.03
CA THR A 29 7.41 3.69 -10.48
C THR A 29 8.78 3.78 -11.14
N LEU A 30 8.84 3.51 -12.44
CA LEU A 30 10.03 3.73 -13.25
C LEU A 30 9.88 5.05 -14.01
N GLY A 31 10.68 6.04 -13.64
CA GLY A 31 10.77 7.31 -14.36
C GLY A 31 12.03 7.40 -15.23
N PRO A 32 12.23 8.50 -15.97
CA PRO A 32 13.39 8.70 -16.82
C PRO A 32 14.73 8.61 -16.10
N GLY A 33 14.75 8.92 -14.79
CA GLY A 33 15.95 8.86 -13.95
C GLY A 33 16.13 7.52 -13.21
N GLY A 34 15.29 6.51 -13.47
CA GLY A 34 15.29 5.22 -12.78
C GLY A 34 14.10 5.02 -11.85
N LEU A 35 14.25 4.14 -10.86
CA LEU A 35 13.18 3.86 -9.90
C LEU A 35 12.96 5.06 -8.96
N VAL A 36 11.69 5.41 -8.78
CA VAL A 36 11.25 6.41 -7.80
C VAL A 36 10.24 5.76 -6.85
N ALA A 37 10.36 6.03 -5.55
CA ALA A 37 9.45 5.54 -4.54
C ALA A 37 8.89 6.67 -3.69
N SER A 38 7.59 6.61 -3.38
CA SER A 38 6.92 7.51 -2.43
C SER A 38 6.08 6.71 -1.46
N HIS A 39 6.03 7.15 -0.21
CA HIS A 39 5.12 6.59 0.79
C HIS A 39 3.80 7.36 0.75
N VAL A 40 2.70 6.65 0.50
CA VAL A 40 1.40 7.24 0.18
C VAL A 40 0.28 6.52 0.90
N PRO A 41 -0.60 7.23 1.61
CA PRO A 41 -1.85 6.65 2.07
C PRO A 41 -2.75 6.40 0.85
N MET A 42 -3.30 5.18 0.75
CA MET A 42 -4.08 4.76 -0.40
C MET A 42 -5.45 4.26 0.01
N LEU A 43 -6.44 4.51 -0.84
CA LEU A 43 -7.76 3.91 -0.78
C LEU A 43 -7.87 2.81 -1.83
N LEU A 44 -8.52 1.72 -1.47
CA LEU A 44 -8.84 0.62 -2.37
C LEU A 44 -10.34 0.64 -2.72
N ASP A 45 -10.64 0.77 -4.02
CA ASP A 45 -11.96 0.59 -4.59
C ASP A 45 -12.04 -0.80 -5.24
N THR A 46 -12.72 -1.73 -4.59
CA THR A 46 -12.86 -3.12 -5.06
C THR A 46 -13.88 -3.30 -6.19
N GLY A 47 -14.68 -2.27 -6.47
CA GLY A 47 -15.66 -2.27 -7.56
C GLY A 47 -15.08 -1.84 -8.92
N LYS A 48 -13.79 -1.48 -8.99
CA LYS A 48 -13.14 -0.99 -10.21
C LYS A 48 -11.93 -1.83 -10.58
N GLY A 49 -11.86 -2.28 -11.84
CA GLY A 49 -10.81 -3.17 -12.34
C GLY A 49 -10.98 -4.60 -11.85
N GLU A 50 -10.19 -5.51 -12.41
CA GLU A 50 -10.29 -6.95 -12.14
C GLU A 50 -9.97 -7.29 -10.68
N HIS A 51 -8.95 -6.64 -10.11
CA HIS A 51 -8.48 -6.89 -8.74
C HIS A 51 -8.65 -5.67 -7.83
N GLY A 52 -9.45 -4.67 -8.24
CA GLY A 52 -9.60 -3.41 -7.53
C GLY A 52 -8.69 -2.31 -8.07
N THR A 53 -8.95 -1.07 -7.65
CA THR A 53 -8.16 0.11 -8.02
C THR A 53 -7.69 0.84 -6.78
N LEU A 54 -6.39 1.09 -6.70
CA LEU A 54 -5.77 1.91 -5.68
C LEU A 54 -5.79 3.37 -6.10
N THR A 55 -6.15 4.24 -5.18
CA THR A 55 -6.09 5.71 -5.38
C THR A 55 -5.36 6.36 -4.23
N GLY A 56 -4.53 7.36 -4.55
CA GLY A 56 -3.78 8.15 -3.57
C GLY A 56 -3.52 9.54 -4.12
N HIS A 57 -2.82 10.38 -3.38
CA HIS A 57 -2.40 11.69 -3.86
C HIS A 57 -0.93 11.95 -3.53
N LEU A 58 -0.29 12.69 -4.39
CA LEU A 58 1.09 13.14 -4.25
C LEU A 58 1.14 14.66 -4.34
N ALA A 59 2.16 15.26 -3.72
CA ALA A 59 2.43 16.68 -3.95
C ALA A 59 2.74 16.93 -5.44
N LYS A 60 2.23 18.00 -6.02
CA LYS A 60 2.45 18.37 -7.42
C LYS A 60 3.94 18.48 -7.78
N ALA A 61 4.79 18.86 -6.82
CA ALA A 61 6.24 18.96 -6.99
C ALA A 61 6.95 17.59 -6.95
N ASN A 62 6.26 16.51 -6.60
CA ASN A 62 6.87 15.19 -6.56
C ASN A 62 7.20 14.74 -7.99
N ILE A 63 8.47 14.41 -8.23
CA ILE A 63 8.96 14.00 -9.56
C ILE A 63 8.23 12.77 -10.10
N GLN A 64 7.70 11.93 -9.24
CA GLN A 64 6.95 10.73 -9.60
C GLN A 64 5.67 11.05 -10.41
N THR A 65 5.06 12.22 -10.20
CA THR A 65 3.89 12.67 -10.97
C THR A 65 4.19 12.95 -12.43
N LYS A 66 5.47 13.07 -12.80
CA LYS A 66 5.95 13.27 -14.16
C LYS A 66 6.28 11.96 -14.87
N THR A 67 6.04 10.82 -14.24
CA THR A 67 6.16 9.52 -14.87
C THR A 67 5.12 9.43 -15.99
N GLU A 68 5.57 9.33 -17.22
CA GLU A 68 4.68 9.14 -18.36
C GLU A 68 4.06 7.75 -18.30
N ALA A 69 2.87 7.60 -18.89
CA ALA A 69 2.26 6.30 -19.07
C ALA A 69 3.23 5.41 -19.85
N SER A 70 3.63 4.30 -19.28
CA SER A 70 4.54 3.32 -19.88
C SER A 70 3.89 1.95 -19.86
N ASP A 71 4.39 1.04 -20.68
CA ASP A 71 4.01 -0.39 -20.62
C ASP A 71 4.54 -1.09 -19.36
N ILE A 72 5.29 -0.35 -18.52
CA ILE A 72 5.83 -0.87 -17.26
C ILE A 72 4.85 -0.56 -16.14
N GLU A 73 4.39 -1.61 -15.47
CA GLU A 73 3.50 -1.49 -14.33
C GLU A 73 4.18 -0.78 -13.14
N ALA A 74 3.38 0.00 -12.43
CA ALA A 74 3.76 0.48 -11.10
C ALA A 74 3.61 -0.65 -10.08
N LEU A 75 4.33 -0.55 -8.98
CA LEU A 75 4.24 -1.46 -7.85
C LEU A 75 3.85 -0.68 -6.59
N ALA A 76 2.74 -1.07 -5.97
CA ALA A 76 2.38 -0.62 -4.64
C ALA A 76 2.67 -1.74 -3.62
N ILE A 77 3.47 -1.43 -2.60
CA ILE A 77 3.87 -2.35 -1.53
C ILE A 77 3.18 -1.94 -0.24
N PHE A 78 2.42 -2.86 0.35
CA PHE A 78 1.83 -2.72 1.67
C PHE A 78 2.51 -3.69 2.62
N GLN A 79 3.31 -3.17 3.54
CA GLN A 79 4.00 -3.96 4.55
C GLN A 79 3.22 -3.89 5.85
N GLY A 80 2.80 -5.06 6.33
CA GLY A 80 2.06 -5.22 7.56
C GLY A 80 2.97 -5.58 8.74
N PRO A 81 2.40 -6.19 9.79
CA PRO A 81 3.17 -6.61 10.95
C PRO A 81 4.30 -7.56 10.59
N GLU A 82 5.40 -7.44 11.30
CA GLU A 82 6.58 -8.28 11.15
C GLU A 82 7.16 -8.65 12.51
N ALA A 83 7.80 -9.82 12.60
CA ALA A 83 8.48 -10.25 13.80
C ALA A 83 9.66 -11.15 13.48
N TYR A 84 10.77 -10.94 14.18
CA TYR A 84 11.88 -11.89 14.23
C TYR A 84 11.48 -13.10 15.07
N ILE A 85 11.69 -14.29 14.52
CA ILE A 85 11.40 -15.56 15.18
C ILE A 85 12.73 -16.20 15.59
N THR A 86 12.98 -16.20 16.90
CA THR A 86 14.20 -16.79 17.45
C THR A 86 14.13 -18.31 17.46
N PRO A 87 15.24 -19.00 17.12
CA PRO A 87 15.34 -20.46 17.28
C PRO A 87 15.09 -20.95 18.71
N ASN A 88 15.22 -20.07 19.71
CA ASN A 88 15.01 -20.43 21.11
C ASN A 88 13.55 -20.81 21.44
N TRP A 89 12.60 -20.44 20.60
CA TRP A 89 11.18 -20.77 20.78
C TRP A 89 10.82 -22.16 20.22
N TYR A 90 11.70 -22.80 19.46
CA TYR A 90 11.43 -24.11 18.88
C TYR A 90 11.83 -25.25 19.86
N ALA A 91 10.87 -26.11 20.21
CA ALA A 91 11.14 -27.29 21.02
C ALA A 91 12.19 -28.20 20.38
N THR A 92 12.14 -28.35 19.06
CA THR A 92 13.08 -29.15 18.25
C THR A 92 14.54 -28.67 18.32
N LYS A 93 14.80 -27.46 18.83
CA LYS A 93 16.17 -27.01 19.08
C LYS A 93 16.88 -27.88 20.10
N GLN A 94 16.17 -28.32 21.13
CA GLN A 94 16.72 -29.19 22.18
C GLN A 94 16.92 -30.63 21.67
N GLU A 95 16.12 -31.07 20.69
CA GLU A 95 16.16 -32.43 20.18
C GLU A 95 17.31 -32.64 19.18
N HIS A 96 17.54 -31.74 18.24
CA HIS A 96 18.51 -31.95 17.16
C HIS A 96 19.31 -30.70 16.74
N GLY A 97 19.02 -29.51 17.32
CA GLY A 97 19.76 -28.27 17.05
C GLY A 97 19.64 -27.71 15.60
N LYS A 98 18.90 -28.38 14.72
CA LYS A 98 18.77 -27.99 13.30
C LYS A 98 17.63 -26.99 13.10
N VAL A 99 17.75 -25.83 13.72
CA VAL A 99 16.80 -24.72 13.61
C VAL A 99 17.52 -23.45 13.25
N VAL A 100 16.86 -22.60 12.46
CA VAL A 100 17.41 -21.33 12.00
C VAL A 100 16.49 -20.17 12.40
N PRO A 101 17.04 -18.97 12.63
CA PRO A 101 16.23 -17.79 12.80
C PRO A 101 15.49 -17.44 11.49
N THR A 102 14.31 -16.83 11.62
CA THR A 102 13.55 -16.36 10.48
C THR A 102 12.76 -15.09 10.83
N TRP A 103 12.08 -14.53 9.85
CA TRP A 103 11.12 -13.46 10.01
C TRP A 103 9.75 -13.93 9.56
N ASN A 104 8.73 -13.66 10.35
CA ASN A 104 7.34 -13.73 9.93
C ASN A 104 6.88 -12.31 9.60
N TYR A 105 6.22 -12.14 8.48
CA TYR A 105 5.72 -10.85 8.06
C TYR A 105 4.51 -10.99 7.14
N VAL A 106 3.75 -9.90 7.03
CA VAL A 106 2.69 -9.75 6.04
C VAL A 106 3.13 -8.70 5.04
N ALA A 107 3.06 -9.02 3.76
CA ALA A 107 3.29 -8.06 2.69
C ALA A 107 2.36 -8.33 1.51
N VAL A 108 1.76 -7.27 0.96
CA VAL A 108 0.98 -7.34 -0.27
C VAL A 108 1.64 -6.47 -1.32
N HIS A 109 1.90 -7.06 -2.49
CA HIS A 109 2.43 -6.37 -3.66
C HIS A 109 1.33 -6.29 -4.71
N ALA A 110 0.88 -5.09 -5.03
CA ALA A 110 -0.08 -4.82 -6.09
C ALA A 110 0.64 -4.22 -7.31
N TYR A 111 0.50 -4.87 -8.44
CA TYR A 111 1.05 -4.43 -9.73
C TYR A 111 -0.09 -3.93 -10.61
N GLY A 112 0.15 -2.91 -11.41
CA GLY A 112 -0.81 -2.43 -12.37
C GLY A 112 -0.41 -1.12 -13.05
N PRO A 113 -1.16 -0.74 -14.09
CA PRO A 113 -0.92 0.54 -14.77
C PRO A 113 -1.18 1.70 -13.82
N ILE A 114 -0.39 2.75 -13.97
CA ILE A 114 -0.56 3.99 -13.22
C ILE A 114 -0.97 5.13 -14.13
N SER A 115 -1.86 6.00 -13.63
CA SER A 115 -2.19 7.26 -14.27
C SER A 115 -2.24 8.38 -13.24
N PHE A 116 -1.74 9.55 -13.62
CA PHE A 116 -1.83 10.76 -12.83
C PHE A 116 -2.88 11.70 -13.40
N PHE A 117 -3.54 12.46 -12.54
CA PHE A 117 -4.52 13.46 -12.94
C PHE A 117 -4.41 14.69 -12.04
N GLU A 118 -4.77 15.86 -12.60
CA GLU A 118 -4.78 17.15 -11.89
C GLU A 118 -6.20 17.72 -11.74
N ASP A 119 -7.23 16.88 -11.90
CA ASP A 119 -8.63 17.31 -11.76
C ASP A 119 -8.96 17.63 -10.30
N ALA A 120 -9.39 18.87 -10.05
CA ALA A 120 -9.59 19.39 -8.71
C ALA A 120 -10.75 18.71 -7.98
N GLU A 121 -11.83 18.33 -8.67
CA GLU A 121 -12.98 17.67 -8.06
C GLU A 121 -12.64 16.25 -7.65
N ARG A 122 -11.94 15.51 -8.51
CA ARG A 122 -11.46 14.15 -8.21
C ARG A 122 -10.47 14.16 -7.08
N LEU A 123 -9.55 15.13 -7.05
CA LEU A 123 -8.58 15.27 -5.96
C LEU A 123 -9.28 15.55 -4.64
N ARG A 124 -10.26 16.45 -4.64
CA ARG A 124 -11.05 16.78 -3.47
C ARG A 124 -11.83 15.57 -2.94
N ASP A 125 -12.51 14.82 -3.83
CA ASP A 125 -13.20 13.59 -3.46
C ASP A 125 -12.23 12.57 -2.82
N GLN A 126 -11.07 12.37 -3.42
CA GLN A 126 -10.04 11.48 -2.92
C GLN A 126 -9.57 11.88 -1.51
N VAL A 127 -9.26 13.16 -1.29
CA VAL A 127 -8.79 13.66 0.00
C VAL A 127 -9.90 13.60 1.05
N SER A 128 -11.15 13.95 0.70
CA SER A 128 -12.30 13.83 1.59
C SER A 128 -12.49 12.39 2.06
N ARG A 129 -12.58 11.44 1.13
CA ARG A 129 -12.76 10.00 1.45
C ARG A 129 -11.63 9.45 2.31
N LEU A 130 -10.39 9.89 2.08
CA LEU A 130 -9.25 9.49 2.90
C LEU A 130 -9.36 10.04 4.31
N THR A 131 -9.73 11.32 4.44
CA THR A 131 -9.98 11.99 5.72
C THR A 131 -11.10 11.29 6.49
N ASP A 132 -12.26 11.14 5.86
CA ASP A 132 -13.44 10.51 6.48
C ASP A 132 -13.11 9.12 7.03
N ARG A 133 -12.33 8.36 6.28
CA ARG A 133 -11.90 7.03 6.71
C ARG A 133 -11.05 7.06 7.97
N HIS A 134 -10.10 7.99 8.07
CA HIS A 134 -9.18 8.06 9.22
C HIS A 134 -9.81 8.75 10.43
N GLU A 135 -10.75 9.64 10.19
CA GLU A 135 -11.47 10.36 11.24
C GLU A 135 -12.69 9.63 11.80
N ALA A 136 -13.17 8.58 11.11
CA ALA A 136 -14.42 7.87 11.44
C ALA A 136 -14.50 7.35 12.89
N ALA A 137 -13.36 7.10 13.54
CA ALA A 137 -13.29 6.61 14.93
C ALA A 137 -13.22 7.74 15.97
N ASN A 138 -13.05 8.99 15.55
CA ASN A 138 -12.93 10.13 16.45
C ASN A 138 -14.32 10.60 16.93
N ALA A 139 -14.42 11.00 18.20
CA ALA A 139 -15.67 11.55 18.75
C ALA A 139 -16.10 12.85 18.06
N GLU A 140 -15.14 13.65 17.64
CA GLU A 140 -15.33 14.87 16.84
C GLU A 140 -14.48 14.75 15.57
N PRO A 141 -15.01 14.10 14.50
CA PRO A 141 -14.27 13.91 13.27
C PRO A 141 -13.90 15.24 12.62
N TRP A 142 -12.64 15.39 12.24
CA TRP A 142 -12.22 16.52 11.43
C TRP A 142 -12.76 16.39 10.00
N ALA A 143 -13.32 17.45 9.47
CA ALA A 143 -13.84 17.48 8.11
C ALA A 143 -13.03 18.44 7.24
N LEU A 144 -12.86 18.08 5.97
CA LEU A 144 -12.17 18.91 5.00
C LEU A 144 -12.92 20.24 4.78
N ASN A 145 -12.33 21.34 5.21
CA ASN A 145 -12.87 22.69 4.93
C ASN A 145 -12.23 23.22 3.64
N LEU A 146 -13.05 23.82 2.79
CA LEU A 146 -12.67 24.39 1.49
C LEU A 146 -11.55 25.43 1.54
N SER A 147 -11.37 26.11 2.68
CA SER A 147 -10.33 27.13 2.86
C SER A 147 -8.91 26.56 2.99
N LEU A 148 -8.76 25.24 3.14
CA LEU A 148 -7.47 24.58 3.35
C LEU A 148 -6.93 23.87 2.08
N ILE A 149 -7.62 23.93 0.94
CA ILE A 149 -7.20 23.31 -0.30
C ILE A 149 -6.20 24.20 -1.07
N HIS A 150 -5.27 24.81 -0.39
CA HIS A 150 -4.14 25.52 -1.02
C HIS A 150 -2.83 24.75 -0.88
N ILE A 151 -2.91 23.43 -0.72
CA ILE A 151 -1.73 22.57 -0.67
C ILE A 151 -1.44 22.00 -2.04
#